data_5ce93574f5426a064920e9b2dba57f4e
#
_entry.id   5ce93574f5426a064920e9b2dba57f4e
#
_cell.length_a   1.000
_cell.length_b   1.000
_cell.length_c   1.000
_cell.angle_alpha   90.00
_cell.angle_beta   90.00
_cell.angle_gamma   90.00
#
_symmetry.space_group_name_H-M   'P 1'
#
loop_
_entity.id
_entity.type
_entity.pdbx_description
1 polymer ?
#
loop_
_entity_poly.entity_id
_entity_poly.type
_entity_poly.pdbx_seq_one_letter_code
_entity_poly.pdbx_strand_id
1 'polypeptide(L)'
;MKKHVGVITDNLVTYSKIRLLLRDVATVSLADSGDTPEKYDLLIADLGVSERIAGAVCIGDGGDLPYCFRHEDLLKIVFAADTAEDTITLSANGNKVYLSGEEIKLTEVEFKLLEVILSADGFVSKQELLHTVWGEDYDEGVVNVYVHYLRRKLEKDGQKLIISSRNEGYRISDKYRRRV
;
A
#
# COMPACT_ATOMS: atom_id res chain seq x y z
N MET A 1 10.27 -3.48 -5.43
CA MET A 1 11.11 -2.27 -5.73
C MET A 1 10.40 -1.04 -5.15
N LYS A 2 11.09 -0.11 -4.48
CA LYS A 2 10.43 1.13 -4.03
C LYS A 2 10.12 1.99 -5.25
N LYS A 3 8.95 2.64 -5.26
CA LYS A 3 8.60 3.62 -6.29
C LYS A 3 9.60 4.77 -6.34
N HIS A 4 9.85 5.29 -7.53
CA HIS A 4 10.62 6.52 -7.72
C HIS A 4 9.65 7.70 -7.92
N VAL A 5 9.61 8.59 -6.93
CA VAL A 5 8.74 9.77 -6.91
C VAL A 5 9.59 11.01 -7.18
N GLY A 6 9.30 11.71 -8.27
CA GLY A 6 9.87 13.02 -8.57
C GLY A 6 9.04 14.13 -7.91
N VAL A 7 9.67 15.16 -7.38
CA VAL A 7 8.99 16.31 -6.78
C VAL A 7 9.54 17.60 -7.37
N ILE A 8 8.70 18.34 -8.07
CA ILE A 8 9.00 19.69 -8.57
C ILE A 8 8.54 20.70 -7.52
N THR A 9 9.46 21.29 -6.79
CA THR A 9 9.20 22.36 -5.82
C THR A 9 10.50 23.11 -5.50
N ASP A 10 10.41 24.39 -5.21
CA ASP A 10 11.48 25.18 -4.62
C ASP A 10 11.38 25.25 -3.09
N ASN A 11 10.28 24.75 -2.54
CA ASN A 11 10.01 24.73 -1.12
C ASN A 11 10.61 23.48 -0.45
N LEU A 12 11.77 23.65 0.17
CA LEU A 12 12.46 22.57 0.88
C LEU A 12 11.63 21.95 2.03
N VAL A 13 10.70 22.68 2.61
CA VAL A 13 9.79 22.16 3.64
C VAL A 13 8.81 21.18 3.03
N THR A 14 8.18 21.55 1.91
CA THR A 14 7.28 20.68 1.14
C THR A 14 8.02 19.43 0.68
N TYR A 15 9.22 19.57 0.10
CA TYR A 15 10.05 18.43 -0.30
C TYR A 15 10.38 17.51 0.87
N SER A 16 10.87 18.07 1.98
CA SER A 16 11.25 17.30 3.16
C SER A 16 10.07 16.57 3.79
N LYS A 17 8.89 17.21 3.80
CA LYS A 17 7.64 16.60 4.25
C LYS A 17 7.27 15.38 3.39
N ILE A 18 7.25 15.53 2.07
CA ILE A 18 6.93 14.43 1.14
C ILE A 18 7.94 13.29 1.31
N ARG A 19 9.24 13.60 1.32
CA ARG A 19 10.31 12.62 1.50
C ARG A 19 10.19 11.85 2.82
N LEU A 20 9.87 12.56 3.92
CA LEU A 20 9.69 11.93 5.24
C LEU A 20 8.47 11.00 5.25
N LEU A 21 7.36 11.46 4.67
CA LEU A 21 6.10 10.70 4.65
C LEU A 21 6.18 9.46 3.77
N LEU A 22 6.97 9.50 2.69
CA LEU A 22 7.12 8.40 1.73
C LEU A 22 8.36 7.53 1.95
N ARG A 23 9.20 7.80 2.95
CA ARG A 23 10.50 7.13 3.16
C ARG A 23 10.45 5.60 3.16
N ASP A 24 9.34 5.02 3.63
CA ASP A 24 9.18 3.58 3.77
C ASP A 24 8.65 2.92 2.49
N VAL A 25 7.96 3.69 1.64
CA VAL A 25 7.25 3.19 0.45
C VAL A 25 7.84 3.64 -0.88
N ALA A 26 8.58 4.74 -0.90
CA ALA A 26 9.14 5.31 -2.13
C ALA A 26 10.54 5.88 -1.94
N THR A 27 11.27 6.01 -3.06
CA THR A 27 12.47 6.84 -3.17
C THR A 27 12.06 8.18 -3.75
N VAL A 28 12.30 9.27 -3.02
CA VAL A 28 11.88 10.63 -3.41
C VAL A 28 13.10 11.45 -3.84
N SER A 29 13.04 12.05 -5.01
CA SER A 29 14.06 12.95 -5.56
C SER A 29 13.45 14.28 -6.01
N LEU A 30 14.27 15.35 -5.97
CA LEU A 30 13.90 16.58 -6.65
C LEU A 30 13.87 16.35 -8.16
N ALA A 31 12.86 16.89 -8.80
CA ALA A 31 12.68 16.88 -10.24
C ALA A 31 12.78 18.31 -10.78
N ASP A 32 13.28 18.45 -12.01
CA ASP A 32 13.35 19.74 -12.67
C ASP A 32 11.98 20.13 -13.26
N SER A 33 11.74 21.43 -13.42
CA SER A 33 10.47 21.93 -13.97
C SER A 33 10.19 21.47 -15.42
N GLY A 34 11.20 20.97 -16.11
CA GLY A 34 11.09 20.38 -17.44
C GLY A 34 10.96 18.86 -17.47
N ASP A 35 10.96 18.22 -16.30
CA ASP A 35 10.79 16.77 -16.22
C ASP A 35 9.35 16.34 -16.53
N THR A 36 9.22 15.19 -17.19
CA THR A 36 7.92 14.63 -17.57
C THR A 36 7.53 13.46 -16.66
N PRO A 37 6.22 13.17 -16.52
CA PRO A 37 5.75 12.08 -15.68
C PRO A 37 6.35 10.71 -16.01
N GLU A 38 6.71 10.45 -17.27
CA GLU A 38 7.26 9.16 -17.72
C GLU A 38 8.63 8.83 -17.12
N LYS A 39 9.34 9.83 -16.58
CA LYS A 39 10.65 9.66 -15.92
C LYS A 39 10.54 9.05 -14.51
N TYR A 40 9.36 9.12 -13.92
CA TYR A 40 9.07 8.72 -12.55
C TYR A 40 7.86 7.77 -12.50
N ASP A 41 7.78 6.94 -11.48
CA ASP A 41 6.55 6.18 -11.19
C ASP A 41 5.40 7.12 -10.77
N LEU A 42 5.75 8.27 -10.18
CA LEU A 42 4.84 9.36 -9.86
C LEU A 42 5.60 10.70 -9.89
N LEU A 43 5.05 11.69 -10.55
CA LEU A 43 5.53 13.06 -10.48
C LEU A 43 4.57 13.91 -9.64
N ILE A 44 5.11 14.62 -8.66
CA ILE A 44 4.38 15.57 -7.82
C ILE A 44 4.86 16.98 -8.18
N ALA A 45 3.95 17.85 -8.58
CA ALA A 45 4.25 19.21 -8.98
C ALA A 45 3.63 20.22 -8.01
N ASP A 46 4.45 21.13 -7.49
CA ASP A 46 4.02 22.25 -6.65
C ASP A 46 3.53 23.39 -7.55
N LEU A 47 2.24 23.72 -7.47
CA LEU A 47 1.61 24.79 -8.26
C LEU A 47 2.10 26.20 -7.89
N GLY A 48 2.84 26.35 -6.79
CA GLY A 48 3.53 27.61 -6.45
C GLY A 48 4.74 27.88 -7.34
N VAL A 49 5.29 26.86 -8.00
CA VAL A 49 6.55 26.93 -8.78
C VAL A 49 6.39 26.45 -10.22
N SER A 50 5.38 25.64 -10.51
CA SER A 50 5.15 25.08 -11.83
C SER A 50 3.70 25.23 -12.27
N GLU A 51 3.48 25.26 -13.58
CA GLU A 51 2.13 25.10 -14.12
C GLU A 51 1.63 23.66 -13.91
N ARG A 52 0.32 23.45 -14.08
CA ARG A 52 -0.28 22.12 -13.99
C ARG A 52 0.27 21.21 -15.09
N ILE A 53 0.94 20.14 -14.69
CA ILE A 53 1.54 19.15 -15.58
C ILE A 53 0.55 17.99 -15.74
N ALA A 54 0.18 17.69 -16.99
CA ALA A 54 -0.70 16.55 -17.29
C ALA A 54 -0.04 15.23 -16.85
N GLY A 55 -0.77 14.42 -16.07
CA GLY A 55 -0.25 13.15 -15.52
C GLY A 55 0.57 13.29 -14.22
N ALA A 56 0.84 14.50 -13.75
CA ALA A 56 1.43 14.73 -12.43
C ALA A 56 0.35 15.03 -11.38
N VAL A 57 0.64 14.70 -10.13
CA VAL A 57 -0.15 15.12 -8.97
C VAL A 57 0.23 16.54 -8.58
N CYS A 58 -0.71 17.45 -8.58
CA CYS A 58 -0.46 18.84 -8.26
C CYS A 58 -0.77 19.15 -6.80
N ILE A 59 0.18 19.80 -6.10
CA ILE A 59 0.02 20.29 -4.74
C ILE A 59 -0.16 21.81 -4.78
N GLY A 60 -1.10 22.34 -4.03
CA GLY A 60 -1.35 23.78 -3.90
C GLY A 60 -2.81 24.16 -4.08
N ASP A 61 -3.07 25.46 -4.18
CA ASP A 61 -4.41 25.99 -4.39
C ASP A 61 -4.94 25.60 -5.79
N GLY A 62 -6.05 24.86 -5.81
CA GLY A 62 -6.60 24.29 -7.04
C GLY A 62 -5.90 23.01 -7.52
N GLY A 63 -4.95 22.48 -6.76
CA GLY A 63 -4.29 21.20 -7.02
C GLY A 63 -5.09 19.98 -6.53
N ASP A 64 -4.52 18.82 -6.75
CA ASP A 64 -5.08 17.54 -6.33
C ASP A 64 -4.94 17.33 -4.82
N LEU A 65 -3.93 17.99 -4.21
CA LEU A 65 -3.69 18.05 -2.77
C LEU A 65 -3.46 19.49 -2.31
N PRO A 66 -4.04 19.93 -1.16
CA PRO A 66 -3.70 21.20 -0.54
C PRO A 66 -2.31 21.15 0.10
N TYR A 67 -1.64 22.29 0.32
CA TYR A 67 -0.35 22.35 1.01
C TYR A 67 -0.36 21.70 2.41
N CYS A 68 -1.51 21.71 3.08
CA CYS A 68 -1.70 21.08 4.40
C CYS A 68 -2.14 19.62 4.33
N PHE A 69 -1.86 18.90 3.22
CA PHE A 69 -2.22 17.49 3.06
C PHE A 69 -1.73 16.62 4.22
N ARG A 70 -2.52 15.60 4.56
CA ARG A 70 -2.16 14.57 5.54
C ARG A 70 -1.40 13.43 4.87
N HIS A 71 -0.66 12.65 5.68
CA HIS A 71 0.03 11.45 5.21
C HIS A 71 -0.90 10.49 4.45
N GLU A 72 -2.11 10.29 4.97
CA GLU A 72 -3.12 9.43 4.38
C GLU A 72 -3.55 9.87 2.98
N ASP A 73 -3.68 11.17 2.75
CA ASP A 73 -4.08 11.75 1.47
C ASP A 73 -2.97 11.57 0.42
N LEU A 74 -1.71 11.77 0.83
CA LEU A 74 -0.56 11.53 -0.03
C LEU A 74 -0.41 10.05 -0.38
N LEU A 75 -0.56 9.15 0.59
CA LEU A 75 -0.49 7.70 0.34
C LEU A 75 -1.57 7.23 -0.62
N LYS A 76 -2.81 7.71 -0.48
CA LYS A 76 -3.90 7.39 -1.43
C LYS A 76 -3.49 7.71 -2.87
N ILE A 77 -2.87 8.85 -3.09
CA ILE A 77 -2.46 9.27 -4.44
C ILE A 77 -1.27 8.46 -4.93
N VAL A 78 -0.26 8.24 -4.09
CA VAL A 78 0.91 7.42 -4.45
C VAL A 78 0.50 6.00 -4.85
N PHE A 79 -0.51 5.46 -4.18
CA PHE A 79 -1.03 4.12 -4.49
C PHE A 79 -2.12 4.13 -5.55
N ALA A 80 -2.87 5.24 -5.73
CA ALA A 80 -3.83 5.36 -6.83
C ALA A 80 -3.15 5.40 -8.21
N ALA A 81 -1.92 5.86 -8.30
CA ALA A 81 -1.12 5.77 -9.53
C ALA A 81 -0.80 4.31 -9.93
N ASP A 82 -1.00 3.33 -9.02
CA ASP A 82 -0.93 1.89 -9.28
C ASP A 82 -2.29 1.25 -9.62
N THR A 83 -3.38 2.03 -9.69
CA THR A 83 -4.75 1.50 -9.86
C THR A 83 -5.08 0.90 -11.23
N ALA A 84 -4.08 0.59 -12.05
CA ALA A 84 -4.27 -0.41 -13.12
C ALA A 84 -4.21 -1.86 -12.59
N GLU A 85 -3.72 -2.10 -11.37
CA GLU A 85 -3.64 -3.44 -10.77
C GLU A 85 -4.11 -3.42 -9.31
N ASP A 86 -4.96 -4.37 -8.95
CA ASP A 86 -5.42 -4.63 -7.58
C ASP A 86 -4.23 -5.03 -6.69
N THR A 87 -3.56 -4.08 -6.06
CA THR A 87 -2.39 -4.33 -5.21
C THR A 87 -2.71 -4.18 -3.73
N ILE A 88 -2.12 -5.05 -2.91
CA ILE A 88 -2.16 -4.94 -1.45
C ILE A 88 -0.84 -4.30 -0.99
N THR A 89 -0.94 -3.26 -0.18
CA THR A 89 0.22 -2.67 0.47
C THR A 89 0.02 -2.65 1.97
N LEU A 90 1.01 -3.17 2.71
CA LEU A 90 1.04 -3.11 4.17
C LEU A 90 1.77 -1.83 4.61
N SER A 91 1.20 -1.13 5.59
CA SER A 91 1.89 -0.04 6.28
C SER A 91 2.38 -0.52 7.63
N ALA A 92 3.67 -0.44 7.88
CA ALA A 92 4.29 -0.80 9.16
C ALA A 92 3.81 0.07 10.34
N ASN A 93 3.25 1.25 10.06
CA ASN A 93 2.73 2.17 11.07
C ASN A 93 1.22 1.96 11.27
N GLY A 94 0.84 1.19 12.31
CA GLY A 94 -0.51 1.17 12.83
C GLY A 94 -1.47 0.14 12.23
N ASN A 95 -0.98 -1.03 11.80
CA ASN A 95 -1.80 -2.16 11.34
C ASN A 95 -2.77 -1.79 10.19
N LYS A 96 -2.30 -0.95 9.27
CA LYS A 96 -3.09 -0.46 8.14
C LYS A 96 -2.72 -1.21 6.87
N VAL A 97 -3.73 -1.53 6.10
CA VAL A 97 -3.60 -2.14 4.77
C VAL A 97 -4.26 -1.24 3.76
N TYR A 98 -3.60 -1.04 2.65
CA TYR A 98 -4.18 -0.34 1.51
C TYR A 98 -4.48 -1.37 0.42
N LEU A 99 -5.73 -1.46 0.02
CA LEU A 99 -6.19 -2.29 -1.10
C LEU A 99 -6.75 -1.36 -2.16
N SER A 100 -6.11 -1.33 -3.32
CA SER A 100 -6.49 -0.42 -4.43
C SER A 100 -6.65 1.05 -3.98
N GLY A 101 -5.77 1.51 -3.06
CA GLY A 101 -5.79 2.86 -2.51
C GLY A 101 -6.79 3.10 -1.34
N GLU A 102 -7.65 2.14 -1.03
CA GLU A 102 -8.57 2.23 0.11
C GLU A 102 -7.87 1.75 1.40
N GLU A 103 -7.89 2.59 2.45
CA GLU A 103 -7.35 2.22 3.76
C GLU A 103 -8.33 1.28 4.49
N ILE A 104 -7.81 0.12 4.90
CA ILE A 104 -8.53 -0.86 5.69
C ILE A 104 -7.81 -1.05 7.02
N LYS A 105 -8.53 -0.80 8.13
CA LYS A 105 -8.00 -0.99 9.48
C LYS A 105 -8.14 -2.44 9.90
N LEU A 106 -7.01 -3.05 10.24
CA LEU A 106 -6.95 -4.40 10.79
C LEU A 106 -6.60 -4.34 12.29
N THR A 107 -7.00 -5.37 13.03
CA THR A 107 -6.44 -5.61 14.36
C THR A 107 -5.00 -6.11 14.21
N GLU A 108 -4.22 -6.08 15.29
CA GLU A 108 -2.83 -6.53 15.29
C GLU A 108 -2.69 -7.99 14.82
N VAL A 109 -3.59 -8.85 15.27
CA VAL A 109 -3.61 -10.27 14.90
C VAL A 109 -3.98 -10.46 13.42
N GLU A 110 -4.99 -9.75 12.94
CA GLU A 110 -5.37 -9.78 11.52
C GLU A 110 -4.25 -9.27 10.61
N PHE A 111 -3.57 -8.20 11.03
CA PHE A 111 -2.45 -7.64 10.29
C PHE A 111 -1.29 -8.63 10.22
N LYS A 112 -0.88 -9.21 11.35
CA LYS A 112 0.18 -10.21 11.43
C LYS A 112 -0.13 -11.46 10.59
N LEU A 113 -1.38 -11.92 10.63
CA LEU A 113 -1.83 -13.05 9.81
C LEU A 113 -1.72 -12.74 8.31
N LEU A 114 -2.18 -11.56 7.89
CA LEU A 114 -2.10 -11.13 6.50
C LEU A 114 -0.64 -10.94 6.04
N GLU A 115 0.22 -10.38 6.90
CA GLU A 115 1.64 -10.19 6.63
C GLU A 115 2.34 -11.53 6.36
N VAL A 116 2.07 -12.55 7.17
CA VAL A 116 2.65 -13.90 6.97
C VAL A 116 2.19 -14.50 5.64
N ILE A 117 0.89 -14.40 5.32
CA ILE A 117 0.36 -14.94 4.05
C ILE A 117 0.92 -14.17 2.84
N LEU A 118 1.13 -12.85 2.95
CA LEU A 118 1.69 -12.02 1.86
C LEU A 118 3.18 -12.27 1.63
N SER A 119 3.95 -12.51 2.70
CA SER A 119 5.39 -12.73 2.60
C SER A 119 5.78 -14.10 2.04
N ALA A 120 4.86 -15.06 2.06
CA ALA A 120 5.12 -16.41 1.57
C ALA A 120 5.00 -16.49 0.04
N ASP A 121 5.88 -17.26 -0.63
CA ASP A 121 5.83 -17.44 -2.09
C ASP A 121 4.75 -18.40 -2.60
N GLY A 122 4.02 -19.05 -1.71
CA GLY A 122 3.00 -20.03 -2.04
C GLY A 122 1.90 -20.09 -0.99
N PHE A 123 1.37 -21.30 -0.80
CA PHE A 123 0.48 -21.60 0.29
C PHE A 123 1.24 -21.70 1.61
N VAL A 124 0.67 -21.12 2.64
CA VAL A 124 1.12 -21.25 4.03
C VAL A 124 0.17 -22.21 4.75
N SER A 125 0.70 -23.23 5.38
CA SER A 125 -0.11 -24.21 6.10
C SER A 125 -0.81 -23.58 7.30
N LYS A 126 -1.94 -24.18 7.74
CA LYS A 126 -2.63 -23.71 8.95
C LYS A 126 -1.75 -23.82 10.20
N GLN A 127 -0.96 -24.87 10.28
CA GLN A 127 -0.04 -25.08 11.42
C GLN A 127 1.04 -23.98 11.45
N GLU A 128 1.62 -23.65 10.32
CA GLU A 128 2.61 -22.59 10.23
C GLU A 128 2.03 -21.22 10.59
N LEU A 129 0.82 -20.90 10.08
CA LEU A 129 0.08 -19.68 10.45
C LEU A 129 -0.24 -19.64 11.95
N LEU A 130 -0.71 -20.76 12.51
CA LEU A 130 -1.01 -20.88 13.92
C LEU A 130 0.22 -20.61 14.77
N HIS A 131 1.31 -21.32 14.50
CA HIS A 131 2.56 -21.19 15.25
C HIS A 131 3.15 -19.76 15.17
N THR A 132 3.14 -19.16 13.98
CA THR A 132 3.73 -17.83 13.76
C THR A 132 2.93 -16.70 14.39
N VAL A 133 1.60 -16.80 14.39
CA VAL A 133 0.71 -15.70 14.82
C VAL A 133 0.27 -15.85 16.27
N TRP A 134 -0.03 -17.07 16.73
CA TRP A 134 -0.60 -17.33 18.07
C TRP A 134 0.30 -18.17 18.99
N GLY A 135 1.22 -18.98 18.44
CA GLY A 135 2.00 -19.96 19.21
C GLY A 135 1.30 -21.33 19.28
N GLU A 136 1.80 -22.20 20.17
CA GLU A 136 1.40 -23.63 20.21
C GLU A 136 0.11 -23.90 21.01
N ASP A 137 -0.37 -22.93 21.81
CA ASP A 137 -1.47 -23.14 22.77
C ASP A 137 -2.88 -23.00 22.17
N TYR A 138 -3.00 -22.80 20.85
CA TYR A 138 -4.27 -22.53 20.17
C TYR A 138 -4.65 -23.65 19.20
N ASP A 139 -5.95 -23.85 19.00
CA ASP A 139 -6.48 -24.78 18.01
C ASP A 139 -6.43 -24.20 16.59
N GLU A 140 -6.16 -25.06 15.58
CA GLU A 140 -6.12 -24.65 14.16
C GLU A 140 -7.41 -23.97 13.68
N GLY A 141 -8.52 -24.19 14.35
CA GLY A 141 -9.79 -23.53 14.05
C GLY A 141 -9.72 -22.02 14.13
N VAL A 142 -8.84 -21.46 14.99
CA VAL A 142 -8.68 -20.01 15.13
C VAL A 142 -8.21 -19.37 13.82
N VAL A 143 -7.34 -20.03 13.07
CA VAL A 143 -6.86 -19.54 11.76
C VAL A 143 -8.03 -19.35 10.80
N ASN A 144 -8.96 -20.31 10.73
CA ASN A 144 -10.14 -20.21 9.85
C ASN A 144 -11.02 -19.01 10.21
N VAL A 145 -11.19 -18.73 11.51
CA VAL A 145 -12.00 -17.61 12.02
C VAL A 145 -11.38 -16.28 11.59
N TYR A 146 -10.07 -16.11 11.78
CA TYR A 146 -9.39 -14.87 11.43
C TYR A 146 -9.24 -14.68 9.93
N VAL A 147 -9.06 -15.74 9.15
CA VAL A 147 -9.15 -15.66 7.67
C VAL A 147 -10.55 -15.23 7.24
N HIS A 148 -11.60 -15.69 7.90
CA HIS A 148 -12.96 -15.22 7.64
C HIS A 148 -13.10 -13.72 7.94
N TYR A 149 -12.54 -13.21 9.05
CA TYR A 149 -12.56 -11.78 9.35
C TYR A 149 -11.77 -10.95 8.34
N LEU A 150 -10.60 -11.43 7.91
CA LEU A 150 -9.82 -10.79 6.86
C LEU A 150 -10.63 -10.71 5.54
N ARG A 151 -11.26 -11.82 5.13
CA ARG A 151 -12.10 -11.83 3.93
C ARG A 151 -13.23 -10.81 4.00
N ARG A 152 -13.93 -10.74 5.13
CA ARG A 152 -15.01 -9.76 5.33
C ARG A 152 -14.55 -8.32 5.18
N LYS A 153 -13.29 -8.01 5.55
CA LYS A 153 -12.72 -6.66 5.46
C LYS A 153 -12.10 -6.37 4.10
N LEU A 154 -11.48 -7.35 3.47
CA LEU A 154 -10.65 -7.19 2.28
C LEU A 154 -11.37 -7.61 0.99
N GLU A 155 -12.30 -8.56 1.05
CA GLU A 155 -12.99 -9.09 -0.13
C GLU A 155 -14.37 -8.42 -0.26
N LYS A 156 -14.44 -7.37 -1.07
CA LYS A 156 -15.68 -6.70 -1.43
C LYS A 156 -16.11 -7.15 -2.83
N ASP A 157 -17.40 -7.11 -3.11
CA ASP A 157 -17.99 -7.31 -4.45
C ASP A 157 -17.62 -8.64 -5.15
N GLY A 158 -17.42 -9.71 -4.37
CA GLY A 158 -17.11 -11.03 -4.91
C GLY A 158 -15.65 -11.27 -5.29
N GLN A 159 -14.78 -10.34 -4.96
CA GLN A 159 -13.33 -10.49 -5.13
C GLN A 159 -12.79 -11.58 -4.20
N LYS A 160 -11.96 -12.47 -4.71
CA LYS A 160 -11.25 -13.49 -3.93
C LYS A 160 -9.78 -13.10 -3.79
N LEU A 161 -9.43 -12.55 -2.65
CA LEU A 161 -8.08 -12.12 -2.32
C LEU A 161 -7.29 -13.23 -1.64
N ILE A 162 -7.90 -13.93 -0.68
CA ILE A 162 -7.27 -15.04 0.05
C ILE A 162 -7.78 -16.36 -0.53
N ILE A 163 -6.91 -17.08 -1.21
CA ILE A 163 -7.18 -18.41 -1.77
C ILE A 163 -6.95 -19.45 -0.68
N SER A 164 -7.85 -20.42 -0.54
CA SER A 164 -7.70 -21.56 0.34
C SER A 164 -7.59 -22.86 -0.44
N SER A 165 -6.65 -23.71 -0.04
CA SER A 165 -6.51 -25.09 -0.49
C SER A 165 -6.69 -26.03 0.71
N ARG A 166 -7.44 -27.12 0.51
CA ARG A 166 -7.82 -28.03 1.59
C ARG A 166 -6.60 -28.66 2.27
N ASN A 167 -5.54 -28.92 1.52
CA ASN A 167 -4.34 -29.63 2.01
C ASN A 167 -3.13 -28.71 2.17
N GLU A 168 -3.12 -27.52 1.56
CA GLU A 168 -1.95 -26.65 1.52
C GLU A 168 -2.07 -25.42 2.42
N GLY A 169 -3.31 -25.00 2.76
CA GLY A 169 -3.56 -23.85 3.63
C GLY A 169 -4.06 -22.62 2.88
N TYR A 170 -3.40 -21.47 3.05
CA TYR A 170 -3.83 -20.18 2.52
C TYR A 170 -2.73 -19.47 1.74
N ARG A 171 -3.10 -18.75 0.70
CA ARG A 171 -2.21 -17.85 -0.04
C ARG A 171 -2.96 -16.61 -0.54
N ILE A 172 -2.24 -15.58 -0.89
CA ILE A 172 -2.81 -14.46 -1.63
C ILE A 172 -2.97 -14.83 -3.11
N SER A 173 -4.05 -14.39 -3.73
CA SER A 173 -4.27 -14.54 -5.16
C SER A 173 -3.18 -13.81 -5.96
N ASP A 174 -2.69 -14.44 -7.04
CA ASP A 174 -1.62 -13.88 -7.88
C ASP A 174 -2.00 -12.50 -8.47
N LYS A 175 -3.29 -12.23 -8.62
CA LYS A 175 -3.84 -10.93 -9.04
C LYS A 175 -3.40 -9.78 -8.11
N TYR A 176 -3.29 -10.04 -6.80
CA TYR A 176 -2.96 -9.05 -5.77
C TYR A 176 -1.50 -9.15 -5.30
N ARG A 177 -0.74 -10.06 -5.86
CA ARG A 177 0.68 -10.24 -5.58
C ARG A 177 1.49 -9.37 -6.51
N ARG A 178 2.21 -8.40 -5.97
CA ARG A 178 3.25 -7.70 -6.72
C ARG A 178 4.37 -8.71 -7.03
N ARG A 179 4.58 -9.01 -8.29
CA ARG A 179 5.83 -9.66 -8.70
C ARG A 179 6.95 -8.63 -8.53
N VAL A 180 7.83 -8.90 -7.56
CA VAL A 180 9.08 -8.17 -7.38
C VAL A 180 10.03 -8.52 -8.51
#